data_524dce0ff2a6308b87b8c9a082493dc5
#
_entry.id   524dce0ff2a6308b87b8c9a082493dc5
#
_cell.length_a   1.000
_cell.length_b   1.000
_cell.length_c   1.000
_cell.angle_alpha   90.00
_cell.angle_beta   90.00
_cell.angle_gamma   90.00
#
_symmetry.space_group_name_H-M   'P 1'
#
loop_
_entity.id
_entity.type
_entity.pdbx_description
1 polymer ?
#
loop_
_entity_poly.entity_id
_entity_poly.type
_entity_poly.pdbx_seq_one_letter_code
_entity_poly.pdbx_strand_id
1 'polypeptide(L)'
;MNRRHFLSAAAGFALIGAVPPLAQAQTKPKPPEDKPFAEHFIALQISDSDQKKQRLVLSVASNLQKAYGQDKIAIEVVAFGPGIDLLRAESENRSLVDSLVTQGVRFDVCGNTLDTIERETGQRPKTNPHAIEVQVGVGQLLTLSEGGYTVIRP
;
A
#
# COMPACT_ATOMS: atom_id res chain seq x y z
N MET A 1 17.29 -44.70 -71.40
CA MET A 1 16.96 -43.37 -71.97
C MET A 1 16.42 -42.45 -70.89
N ASN A 2 17.15 -41.37 -70.66
CA ASN A 2 17.05 -40.29 -69.73
C ASN A 2 15.66 -39.64 -69.58
N ARG A 3 15.34 -39.20 -68.36
CA ARG A 3 14.89 -37.81 -68.13
C ARG A 3 14.95 -37.47 -66.66
N ARG A 4 15.87 -36.53 -66.31
CA ARG A 4 16.00 -35.85 -65.07
C ARG A 4 14.88 -34.81 -64.88
N HIS A 5 14.21 -34.79 -63.73
CA HIS A 5 13.39 -33.66 -63.34
C HIS A 5 14.00 -33.00 -62.12
N PHE A 6 14.40 -31.76 -62.28
CA PHE A 6 14.83 -30.83 -61.26
C PHE A 6 13.59 -30.35 -60.48
N LEU A 7 13.59 -30.53 -59.20
CA LEU A 7 12.62 -29.89 -58.33
C LEU A 7 13.33 -28.76 -57.60
N SER A 8 12.96 -27.52 -57.90
CA SER A 8 13.38 -26.31 -57.24
C SER A 8 12.69 -26.21 -55.86
N ALA A 9 13.46 -26.19 -54.79
CA ALA A 9 12.96 -25.88 -53.45
C ALA A 9 12.95 -24.35 -53.27
N ALA A 10 11.75 -23.78 -53.16
CA ALA A 10 11.58 -22.39 -52.75
C ALA A 10 11.67 -22.30 -51.21
N ALA A 11 12.72 -21.66 -50.71
CA ALA A 11 12.88 -21.34 -49.29
C ALA A 11 12.02 -20.13 -48.96
N GLY A 12 10.90 -20.34 -48.23
CA GLY A 12 10.10 -19.27 -47.64
C GLY A 12 10.75 -18.73 -46.39
N PHE A 13 11.25 -17.50 -46.43
CA PHE A 13 11.67 -16.76 -45.25
C PHE A 13 10.42 -16.26 -44.48
N ALA A 14 10.12 -16.86 -43.34
CA ALA A 14 9.11 -16.35 -42.41
C ALA A 14 9.76 -15.21 -41.58
N LEU A 15 9.36 -13.98 -41.88
CA LEU A 15 9.65 -12.82 -41.04
C LEU A 15 8.83 -12.92 -39.75
N ILE A 16 9.45 -13.39 -38.67
CA ILE A 16 8.90 -13.32 -37.33
C ILE A 16 9.01 -11.86 -36.87
N GLY A 17 7.95 -11.09 -37.03
CA GLY A 17 7.84 -9.74 -36.51
C GLY A 17 7.86 -9.79 -34.99
N ALA A 18 8.96 -9.30 -34.38
CA ALA A 18 9.03 -9.06 -32.95
C ALA A 18 8.05 -7.94 -32.60
N VAL A 19 6.92 -8.30 -31.96
CA VAL A 19 6.01 -7.32 -31.36
C VAL A 19 6.72 -6.73 -30.15
N PRO A 20 6.98 -5.42 -30.09
CA PRO A 20 7.58 -4.82 -28.90
C PRO A 20 6.59 -4.97 -27.74
N PRO A 21 7.07 -5.28 -26.50
CA PRO A 21 6.21 -5.31 -25.34
C PRO A 21 5.58 -3.93 -25.15
N LEU A 22 4.25 -3.88 -25.15
CA LEU A 22 3.50 -2.70 -24.77
C LEU A 22 3.89 -2.36 -23.33
N ALA A 23 4.74 -1.34 -23.18
CA ALA A 23 4.99 -0.75 -21.87
C ALA A 23 3.65 -0.24 -21.37
N GLN A 24 3.08 -0.94 -20.38
CA GLN A 24 1.90 -0.47 -19.68
C GLN A 24 2.31 0.82 -18.97
N ALA A 25 1.86 1.94 -19.49
CA ALA A 25 1.97 3.22 -18.81
C ALA A 25 1.21 3.08 -17.49
N GLN A 26 1.93 2.99 -16.38
CA GLN A 26 1.33 3.03 -15.05
C GLN A 26 0.67 4.41 -14.91
N THR A 27 -0.65 4.43 -14.93
CA THR A 27 -1.39 5.65 -14.67
C THR A 27 -1.06 6.12 -13.26
N LYS A 28 -0.55 7.35 -13.14
CA LYS A 28 -0.25 7.95 -11.85
C LYS A 28 -1.51 7.92 -10.98
N PRO A 29 -1.42 7.55 -9.69
CA PRO A 29 -2.57 7.53 -8.79
C PRO A 29 -3.31 8.87 -8.78
N LYS A 30 -4.64 8.82 -8.65
CA LYS A 30 -5.42 10.03 -8.40
C LYS A 30 -5.17 10.46 -6.94
N PRO A 31 -4.74 11.72 -6.70
CA PRO A 31 -4.56 12.22 -5.35
C PRO A 31 -5.85 12.12 -4.53
N PRO A 32 -5.77 11.81 -3.21
CA PRO A 32 -6.91 11.92 -2.29
C PRO A 32 -7.45 13.36 -2.24
N GLU A 33 -8.72 13.53 -1.90
CA GLU A 33 -9.37 14.85 -1.86
C GLU A 33 -8.71 15.79 -0.83
N ASP A 34 -8.23 15.23 0.28
CA ASP A 34 -7.49 15.96 1.32
C ASP A 34 -6.01 16.23 0.98
N LYS A 35 -5.49 15.62 -0.09
CA LYS A 35 -4.12 15.79 -0.58
C LYS A 35 -4.07 16.03 -2.11
N PRO A 36 -4.73 17.08 -2.63
CA PRO A 36 -4.91 17.27 -4.08
C PRO A 36 -3.60 17.50 -4.85
N PHE A 37 -2.52 17.90 -4.15
CA PHE A 37 -1.21 18.15 -4.73
C PHE A 37 -0.21 17.00 -4.51
N ALA A 38 -0.66 15.85 -4.01
CA ALA A 38 0.22 14.71 -3.79
C ALA A 38 0.78 14.19 -5.11
N GLU A 39 2.09 13.96 -5.11
CA GLU A 39 2.86 13.41 -6.22
C GLU A 39 3.42 12.02 -5.89
N HIS A 40 3.49 11.69 -4.59
CA HIS A 40 3.97 10.43 -4.04
C HIS A 40 2.89 9.78 -3.19
N PHE A 41 2.76 8.45 -3.27
CA PHE A 41 1.70 7.68 -2.64
C PHE A 41 2.30 6.46 -1.94
N ILE A 42 2.22 6.41 -0.62
CA ILE A 42 2.84 5.37 0.21
C ILE A 42 1.80 4.78 1.17
N ALA A 43 1.70 3.46 1.19
CA ALA A 43 0.99 2.69 2.21
C ALA A 43 2.01 2.02 3.13
N LEU A 44 2.01 2.37 4.40
CA LEU A 44 2.87 1.76 5.42
C LEU A 44 2.08 0.68 6.15
N GLN A 45 2.62 -0.53 6.20
CA GLN A 45 2.02 -1.66 6.91
C GLN A 45 2.57 -1.80 8.32
N ILE A 46 1.69 -2.03 9.31
CA ILE A 46 2.08 -2.46 10.66
C ILE A 46 1.22 -3.63 11.13
N SER A 47 1.88 -4.75 11.47
CA SER A 47 1.24 -5.96 12.00
C SER A 47 1.88 -6.46 13.29
N ASP A 48 2.76 -5.68 13.89
CA ASP A 48 3.51 -6.01 15.09
C ASP A 48 3.08 -5.15 16.27
N SER A 49 3.00 -5.76 17.48
CA SER A 49 2.81 -5.05 18.75
C SER A 49 4.11 -4.49 19.34
N ASP A 50 5.27 -4.79 18.73
CA ASP A 50 6.57 -4.31 19.19
C ASP A 50 6.66 -2.78 19.11
N GLN A 51 6.91 -2.12 20.24
CA GLN A 51 6.95 -0.68 20.36
C GLN A 51 8.02 -0.02 19.48
N LYS A 52 9.15 -0.69 19.23
CA LYS A 52 10.21 -0.16 18.36
C LYS A 52 9.76 -0.15 16.92
N LYS A 53 9.07 -1.20 16.47
CA LYS A 53 8.50 -1.27 15.12
C LYS A 53 7.39 -0.25 14.94
N GLN A 54 6.52 -0.06 15.93
CA GLN A 54 5.49 0.97 15.90
C GLN A 54 6.10 2.38 15.78
N ARG A 55 7.12 2.68 16.57
CA ARG A 55 7.85 3.96 16.48
C ARG A 55 8.58 4.11 15.14
N LEU A 56 9.11 3.01 14.59
CA LEU A 56 9.76 3.02 13.27
C LEU A 56 8.76 3.45 12.17
N VAL A 57 7.56 2.87 12.13
CA VAL A 57 6.52 3.25 11.17
C VAL A 57 6.19 4.74 11.26
N LEU A 58 5.99 5.28 12.46
CA LEU A 58 5.71 6.70 12.68
C LEU A 58 6.89 7.59 12.25
N SER A 59 8.11 7.16 12.56
CA SER A 59 9.34 7.87 12.15
C SER A 59 9.49 7.88 10.63
N VAL A 60 9.20 6.76 9.97
CA VAL A 60 9.24 6.67 8.50
C VAL A 60 8.22 7.63 7.89
N ALA A 61 6.98 7.67 8.39
CA ALA A 61 5.96 8.61 7.92
C ALA A 61 6.42 10.06 8.07
N SER A 62 6.94 10.44 9.24
CA SER A 62 7.47 11.78 9.50
C SER A 62 8.65 12.14 8.58
N ASN A 63 9.58 11.21 8.38
CA ASN A 63 10.75 11.44 7.53
C ASN A 63 10.38 11.59 6.05
N LEU A 64 9.40 10.83 5.58
CA LEU A 64 8.88 10.97 4.22
C LEU A 64 8.24 12.34 4.01
N GLN A 65 7.44 12.82 4.97
CA GLN A 65 6.87 14.17 4.90
C GLN A 65 7.94 15.28 4.90
N LYS A 66 9.01 15.10 5.67
CA LYS A 66 10.14 16.05 5.66
C LYS A 66 10.90 16.04 4.34
N ALA A 67 11.07 14.86 3.73
CA ALA A 67 11.82 14.70 2.49
C ALA A 67 11.07 15.23 1.27
N TYR A 68 9.75 15.00 1.19
CA TYR A 68 8.95 15.30 0.00
C TYR A 68 8.01 16.50 0.17
N GLY A 69 7.75 16.93 1.41
CA GLY A 69 6.76 17.95 1.75
C GLY A 69 5.39 17.34 2.06
N GLN A 70 4.73 17.86 3.10
CA GLN A 70 3.45 17.33 3.59
C GLN A 70 2.36 17.28 2.50
N ASP A 71 2.30 18.32 1.65
CA ASP A 71 1.29 18.42 0.59
C ASP A 71 1.62 17.58 -0.65
N LYS A 72 2.88 17.16 -0.79
CA LYS A 72 3.37 16.43 -1.97
C LYS A 72 3.35 14.91 -1.79
N ILE A 73 3.07 14.42 -0.57
CA ILE A 73 3.04 13.00 -0.28
C ILE A 73 1.76 12.62 0.45
N ALA A 74 1.05 11.62 -0.07
CA ALA A 74 -0.06 10.95 0.58
C ALA A 74 0.48 9.70 1.28
N ILE A 75 0.28 9.62 2.60
CA ILE A 75 0.72 8.49 3.42
C ILE A 75 -0.48 7.90 4.14
N GLU A 76 -0.66 6.59 4.01
CA GLU A 76 -1.67 5.82 4.70
C GLU A 76 -1.01 4.70 5.49
N VAL A 77 -1.28 4.61 6.79
CA VAL A 77 -0.73 3.59 7.69
C VAL A 77 -1.83 2.58 7.97
N VAL A 78 -1.65 1.32 7.59
CA VAL A 78 -2.64 0.26 7.77
C VAL A 78 -2.19 -0.69 8.85
N ALA A 79 -2.94 -0.74 9.96
CA ALA A 79 -2.69 -1.59 11.12
C ALA A 79 -3.64 -2.78 11.16
N PHE A 80 -3.11 -3.99 11.29
CA PHE A 80 -3.88 -5.23 11.45
C PHE A 80 -3.16 -6.23 12.35
N GLY A 81 -3.88 -7.27 12.79
CA GLY A 81 -3.34 -8.21 13.76
C GLY A 81 -2.81 -7.49 15.01
N PRO A 82 -1.68 -7.92 15.61
CA PRO A 82 -1.10 -7.26 16.77
C PRO A 82 -0.73 -5.78 16.54
N GLY A 83 -0.56 -5.36 15.29
CA GLY A 83 -0.22 -3.97 14.93
C GLY A 83 -1.30 -2.96 15.29
N ILE A 84 -2.55 -3.37 15.52
CA ILE A 84 -3.62 -2.46 15.96
C ILE A 84 -3.33 -1.80 17.30
N ASP A 85 -2.39 -2.34 18.10
CA ASP A 85 -1.99 -1.74 19.36
C ASP A 85 -1.45 -0.31 19.18
N LEU A 86 -0.87 0.01 18.01
CA LEU A 86 -0.50 1.36 17.63
C LEU A 86 -1.69 2.34 17.69
N LEU A 87 -2.86 1.87 17.29
CA LEU A 87 -4.08 2.69 17.14
C LEU A 87 -5.10 2.47 18.26
N ARG A 88 -4.73 1.85 19.37
CA ARG A 88 -5.59 1.81 20.56
C ARG A 88 -5.69 3.20 21.19
N ALA A 89 -6.82 3.47 21.82
CA ALA A 89 -7.07 4.73 22.50
C ALA A 89 -6.03 5.03 23.61
N GLU A 90 -5.52 3.96 24.25
CA GLU A 90 -4.51 3.98 25.31
C GLU A 90 -3.07 3.77 24.83
N SER A 91 -2.83 3.79 23.50
CA SER A 91 -1.49 3.59 22.94
C SER A 91 -0.49 4.61 23.47
N GLU A 92 0.70 4.14 23.85
CA GLU A 92 1.83 5.01 24.23
C GLU A 92 2.25 5.98 23.10
N ASN A 93 1.98 5.59 21.86
CA ASN A 93 2.31 6.38 20.67
C ASN A 93 1.18 7.31 20.23
N ARG A 94 0.08 7.41 21.00
CA ARG A 94 -1.11 8.18 20.63
C ARG A 94 -0.79 9.62 20.20
N SER A 95 0.01 10.34 20.97
CA SER A 95 0.35 11.73 20.66
C SER A 95 1.11 11.89 19.35
N LEU A 96 1.94 10.90 18.98
CA LEU A 96 2.65 10.88 17.69
C LEU A 96 1.69 10.58 16.54
N VAL A 97 0.75 9.65 16.73
CA VAL A 97 -0.32 9.37 15.76
C VAL A 97 -1.15 10.63 15.53
N ASP A 98 -1.65 11.26 16.59
CA ASP A 98 -2.48 12.47 16.51
C ASP A 98 -1.72 13.61 15.80
N SER A 99 -0.43 13.78 16.07
CA SER A 99 0.42 14.75 15.39
C SER A 99 0.55 14.47 13.89
N LEU A 100 0.72 13.21 13.48
CA LEU A 100 0.80 12.84 12.07
C LEU A 100 -0.56 12.97 11.35
N VAL A 101 -1.65 12.72 12.06
CA VAL A 101 -3.02 12.96 11.54
C VAL A 101 -3.20 14.44 11.18
N THR A 102 -2.79 15.35 12.06
CA THR A 102 -2.87 16.81 11.78
C THR A 102 -2.01 17.23 10.59
N GLN A 103 -1.00 16.43 10.24
CA GLN A 103 -0.16 16.61 9.06
C GLN A 103 -0.70 15.89 7.82
N GLY A 104 -1.91 15.30 7.90
CA GLY A 104 -2.59 14.64 6.80
C GLY A 104 -2.10 13.20 6.51
N VAL A 105 -1.52 12.50 7.51
CA VAL A 105 -1.32 11.06 7.45
C VAL A 105 -2.61 10.36 7.85
N ARG A 106 -3.06 9.39 7.07
CA ARG A 106 -4.23 8.56 7.39
C ARG A 106 -3.79 7.31 8.13
N PHE A 107 -4.62 6.89 9.08
CA PHE A 107 -4.39 5.68 9.86
C PHE A 107 -5.62 4.78 9.80
N ASP A 108 -5.46 3.60 9.24
CA ASP A 108 -6.50 2.59 9.10
C ASP A 108 -6.30 1.46 10.11
N VAL A 109 -7.39 1.04 10.73
CA VAL A 109 -7.42 -0.10 11.65
C VAL A 109 -8.32 -1.21 11.10
N CYS A 110 -7.83 -2.44 11.13
CA CYS A 110 -8.55 -3.61 10.61
C CYS A 110 -9.72 -4.00 11.50
N GLY A 111 -10.95 -3.88 10.99
CA GLY A 111 -12.19 -4.29 11.66
C GLY A 111 -12.22 -5.78 11.99
N ASN A 112 -11.80 -6.66 11.07
CA ASN A 112 -11.73 -8.10 11.33
C ASN A 112 -10.82 -8.44 12.53
N THR A 113 -9.74 -7.67 12.75
CA THR A 113 -8.89 -7.85 13.93
C THR A 113 -9.63 -7.41 15.20
N LEU A 114 -10.33 -6.27 15.16
CA LEU A 114 -11.14 -5.79 16.29
C LEU A 114 -12.26 -6.80 16.64
N ASP A 115 -12.95 -7.31 15.63
CA ASP A 115 -14.01 -8.33 15.79
C ASP A 115 -13.47 -9.64 16.39
N THR A 116 -12.26 -10.03 16.00
CA THR A 116 -11.62 -11.24 16.54
C THR A 116 -11.30 -11.07 18.03
N ILE A 117 -10.72 -9.94 18.42
CA ILE A 117 -10.42 -9.64 19.82
C ILE A 117 -11.71 -9.57 20.64
N GLU A 118 -12.77 -8.95 20.11
CA GLU A 118 -14.07 -8.89 20.77
C GLU A 118 -14.66 -10.29 21.03
N ARG A 119 -14.58 -11.19 20.04
CA ARG A 119 -15.01 -12.61 20.21
C ARG A 119 -14.20 -13.37 21.23
N GLU A 120 -12.89 -13.11 21.31
CA GLU A 120 -11.99 -13.82 22.20
C GLU A 120 -12.04 -13.30 23.65
N THR A 121 -12.23 -12.00 23.82
CA THR A 121 -12.16 -11.32 25.12
C THR A 121 -13.49 -10.84 25.66
N GLY A 122 -14.55 -10.84 24.84
CA GLY A 122 -15.84 -10.26 25.16
C GLY A 122 -15.89 -8.72 25.11
N GLN A 123 -14.78 -8.06 24.72
CA GLN A 123 -14.69 -6.61 24.68
C GLN A 123 -13.99 -6.12 23.42
N ARG A 124 -14.66 -5.26 22.66
CA ARG A 124 -14.08 -4.60 21.50
C ARG A 124 -13.05 -3.54 21.95
N PRO A 125 -11.81 -3.56 21.42
CA PRO A 125 -10.82 -2.55 21.75
C PRO A 125 -11.30 -1.14 21.36
N LYS A 126 -11.09 -0.17 22.25
CA LYS A 126 -11.29 1.25 21.90
C LYS A 126 -10.10 1.72 21.06
N THR A 127 -10.40 2.37 19.96
CA THR A 127 -9.38 2.89 19.03
C THR A 127 -9.20 4.39 19.18
N ASN A 128 -8.08 4.90 18.66
CA ASN A 128 -7.86 6.33 18.49
C ASN A 128 -9.02 6.91 17.67
N PRO A 129 -9.63 8.05 18.08
CA PRO A 129 -10.76 8.63 17.38
C PRO A 129 -10.46 9.08 15.94
N HIS A 130 -9.21 9.23 15.59
CA HIS A 130 -8.78 9.56 14.23
C HIS A 130 -8.48 8.32 13.36
N ALA A 131 -8.49 7.12 13.96
CA ALA A 131 -8.31 5.90 13.21
C ALA A 131 -9.57 5.58 12.39
N ILE A 132 -9.38 5.26 11.12
CA ILE A 132 -10.44 4.89 10.19
C ILE A 132 -10.57 3.36 10.22
N GLU A 133 -11.74 2.85 10.57
CA GLU A 133 -11.97 1.41 10.53
C GLU A 133 -12.19 0.95 9.08
N VAL A 134 -11.35 0.00 8.63
CA VAL A 134 -11.51 -0.70 7.36
C VAL A 134 -11.79 -2.16 7.64
N GLN A 135 -12.76 -2.77 6.95
CA GLN A 135 -13.20 -4.13 7.27
C GLN A 135 -12.04 -5.14 7.20
N VAL A 136 -11.21 -5.07 6.17
CA VAL A 136 -10.08 -5.98 5.94
C VAL A 136 -8.81 -5.18 5.71
N GLY A 137 -7.91 -5.11 6.69
CA GLY A 137 -6.69 -4.32 6.61
C GLY A 137 -5.78 -4.71 5.43
N VAL A 138 -5.57 -6.01 5.19
CA VAL A 138 -4.80 -6.47 4.01
C VAL A 138 -5.53 -6.16 2.71
N GLY A 139 -6.88 -6.20 2.71
CA GLY A 139 -7.70 -5.77 1.57
C GLY A 139 -7.52 -4.29 1.27
N GLN A 140 -7.42 -3.44 2.31
CA GLN A 140 -7.10 -2.02 2.13
C GLN A 140 -5.71 -1.83 1.49
N LEU A 141 -4.70 -2.58 1.93
CA LEU A 141 -3.37 -2.55 1.29
C LEU A 141 -3.41 -2.94 -0.18
N LEU A 142 -4.22 -3.96 -0.53
CA LEU A 142 -4.42 -4.36 -1.92
C LEU A 142 -5.08 -3.22 -2.72
N THR A 143 -6.16 -2.65 -2.21
CA THR A 143 -6.86 -1.51 -2.84
C THR A 143 -5.92 -0.32 -3.06
N LEU A 144 -5.11 0.01 -2.07
CA LEU A 144 -4.11 1.08 -2.18
C LEU A 144 -3.05 0.77 -3.24
N SER A 145 -2.55 -0.48 -3.26
CA SER A 145 -1.57 -0.93 -4.25
C SER A 145 -2.13 -0.86 -5.68
N GLU A 146 -3.36 -1.32 -5.89
CA GLU A 146 -4.07 -1.21 -7.17
C GLU A 146 -4.34 0.25 -7.55
N GLY A 147 -4.55 1.12 -6.54
CA GLY A 147 -4.66 2.57 -6.68
C GLY A 147 -3.34 3.29 -6.92
N GLY A 148 -2.20 2.55 -7.00
CA GLY A 148 -0.88 3.09 -7.32
C GLY A 148 -0.05 3.52 -6.10
N TYR A 149 -0.47 3.19 -4.88
CA TYR A 149 0.37 3.36 -3.70
C TYR A 149 1.48 2.31 -3.68
N THR A 150 2.66 2.72 -3.25
CA THR A 150 3.74 1.79 -2.94
C THR A 150 3.56 1.26 -1.52
N VAL A 151 3.39 -0.05 -1.37
CA VAL A 151 3.23 -0.68 -0.06
C VAL A 151 4.60 -1.01 0.52
N ILE A 152 4.87 -0.52 1.73
CA ILE A 152 6.14 -0.73 2.45
C ILE A 152 5.85 -1.23 3.87
N ARG A 153 6.59 -2.23 4.28
CA ARG A 153 6.67 -2.69 5.67
C ARG A 153 8.02 -2.26 6.25
N PRO A 154 8.06 -1.22 7.09
CA PRO A 154 9.28 -0.75 7.74
C PRO A 154 9.87 -1.75 8.73
#